data_51858751eb3b244027a2ab18f18c045e
#
_entry.id   51858751eb3b244027a2ab18f18c045e
#
_cell.length_a   1.000
_cell.length_b   1.000
_cell.length_c   1.000
_cell.angle_alpha   90.00
_cell.angle_beta   90.00
_cell.angle_gamma   90.00
#
_symmetry.space_group_name_H-M   'P 1'
#
loop_
_entity.id
_entity.type
_entity.pdbx_description
1 polymer ?
#
loop_
_entity_poly.entity_id
_entity_poly.type
_entity_poly.pdbx_seq_one_letter_code
_entity_poly.pdbx_strand_id
1 'polypeptide(L)'
;GRTRGGGPLALLLVLGLLAALVVGGVLLAQNLRGGPAPQAAAASSESESASSESASDTPSPSESTSPSPTPTSESAAAAPQPVQALRSVPDLPEHEAEHDADLSNLIDGDPTTVWRTFAYARPNFGGYVESMNLVVQLEERTEVNEVTLQSTGATGGAWFAYIADSPEGANAKEIGNGTFDQDTVSIPVPFEGTEAEAEYVIVSLTSLPQLEGTTSDLPFGLRLGEIAVR
;
A
#
# COMPACT_ATOMS: atom_id res chain seq x y z
N GLY A 1 -3.67 -49.83 9.51
CA GLY A 1 -3.51 -48.64 10.25
C GLY A 1 -2.07 -48.41 10.62
N ARG A 2 -1.44 -47.33 10.09
CA ARG A 2 -0.17 -46.79 10.57
C ARG A 2 -0.37 -45.36 10.93
N THR A 3 -0.53 -45.10 12.22
CA THR A 3 -0.46 -43.76 12.82
C THR A 3 0.98 -43.28 12.80
N ARG A 4 1.29 -42.29 11.95
CA ARG A 4 2.55 -41.55 12.04
C ARG A 4 2.37 -40.47 13.13
N GLY A 5 2.84 -40.79 14.34
CA GLY A 5 3.02 -39.82 15.41
C GLY A 5 4.15 -38.87 15.08
N GLY A 6 3.84 -37.59 14.85
CA GLY A 6 4.83 -36.53 14.88
C GLY A 6 5.27 -36.35 16.34
N GLY A 7 6.51 -36.75 16.65
CA GLY A 7 7.02 -36.76 18.03
C GLY A 7 7.32 -35.33 18.51
N PRO A 8 7.47 -35.13 19.83
CA PRO A 8 7.74 -33.85 20.47
C PRO A 8 9.00 -33.12 19.97
N LEU A 9 9.86 -33.85 19.24
CA LEU A 9 11.06 -33.30 18.64
C LEU A 9 10.79 -32.31 17.51
N ALA A 10 9.71 -32.53 16.72
CA ALA A 10 9.31 -31.61 15.64
C ALA A 10 8.75 -30.29 16.19
N LEU A 11 8.01 -30.35 17.29
CA LEU A 11 7.48 -29.18 17.98
C LEU A 11 8.59 -28.30 18.58
N LEU A 12 9.64 -28.92 19.12
CA LEU A 12 10.80 -28.21 19.68
C LEU A 12 11.65 -27.52 18.60
N LEU A 13 11.75 -28.08 17.40
CA LEU A 13 12.46 -27.45 16.28
C LEU A 13 11.74 -26.23 15.75
N VAL A 14 10.41 -26.26 15.66
CA VAL A 14 9.61 -25.10 15.21
C VAL A 14 9.64 -23.98 16.25
N LEU A 15 9.57 -24.29 17.54
CA LEU A 15 9.69 -23.30 18.62
C LEU A 15 11.09 -22.67 18.68
N GLY A 16 12.14 -23.45 18.41
CA GLY A 16 13.53 -22.95 18.34
C GLY A 16 13.77 -21.98 17.18
N LEU A 17 13.15 -22.23 16.02
CA LEU A 17 13.28 -21.38 14.84
C LEU A 17 12.55 -20.04 15.02
N LEU A 18 11.38 -20.05 15.64
CA LEU A 18 10.63 -18.84 15.98
C LEU A 18 11.35 -17.95 17.00
N ALA A 19 12.00 -18.55 18.02
CA ALA A 19 12.78 -17.79 19.01
C ALA A 19 14.01 -17.11 18.40
N ALA A 20 14.67 -17.74 17.42
CA ALA A 20 15.83 -17.16 16.73
C ALA A 20 15.48 -15.95 15.87
N LEU A 21 14.28 -15.92 15.24
CA LEU A 21 13.80 -14.79 14.44
C LEU A 21 13.46 -13.57 15.30
N VAL A 22 12.88 -13.75 16.48
CA VAL A 22 12.55 -12.64 17.39
C VAL A 22 13.81 -11.99 17.97
N VAL A 23 14.83 -12.77 18.34
CA VAL A 23 16.09 -12.24 18.89
C VAL A 23 16.90 -11.51 17.81
N GLY A 24 16.89 -11.99 16.56
CA GLY A 24 17.56 -11.35 15.42
C GLY A 24 16.98 -9.98 15.09
N GLY A 25 15.66 -9.83 15.11
CA GLY A 25 14.97 -8.58 14.83
C GLY A 25 15.21 -7.48 15.87
N VAL A 26 15.28 -7.82 17.16
CA VAL A 26 15.51 -6.84 18.24
C VAL A 26 16.97 -6.32 18.22
N LEU A 27 17.94 -7.13 17.86
CA LEU A 27 19.35 -6.70 17.78
C LEU A 27 19.62 -5.76 16.59
N LEU A 28 18.89 -5.93 15.48
CA LEU A 28 19.04 -5.05 14.33
C LEU A 28 18.44 -3.65 14.60
N ALA A 29 17.32 -3.57 15.32
CA ALA A 29 16.67 -2.32 15.68
C ALA A 29 17.47 -1.47 16.70
N GLN A 30 18.30 -2.06 17.52
CA GLN A 30 19.15 -1.34 18.48
C GLN A 30 20.40 -0.73 17.86
N ASN A 31 20.88 -1.27 16.73
CA ASN A 31 22.08 -0.76 16.06
C ASN A 31 21.84 0.49 15.19
N LEU A 32 20.56 0.84 14.91
CA LEU A 32 20.17 2.01 14.12
C LEU A 32 19.92 3.28 14.97
N ARG A 33 20.02 3.22 16.31
CA ARG A 33 19.73 4.34 17.23
C ARG A 33 20.92 5.11 17.76
N GLY A 34 22.12 4.90 17.24
CA GLY A 34 23.35 5.52 17.75
C GLY A 34 24.12 6.30 16.69
N GLY A 35 23.67 7.49 16.30
CA GLY A 35 24.47 8.45 15.55
C GLY A 35 24.30 9.86 16.11
N PRO A 36 25.40 10.60 16.42
CA PRO A 36 25.33 11.92 17.06
C PRO A 36 24.99 13.01 16.06
N ALA A 37 24.17 13.97 16.51
CA ALA A 37 23.82 15.20 15.79
C ALA A 37 25.02 16.14 15.61
N PRO A 38 25.17 16.80 14.45
CA PRO A 38 26.03 17.96 14.36
C PRO A 38 25.26 19.25 14.65
N GLN A 39 25.91 20.04 15.49
CA GLN A 39 25.55 21.36 15.99
C GLN A 39 25.49 22.41 14.87
N ALA A 40 24.53 23.34 15.03
CA ALA A 40 24.40 24.57 14.27
C ALA A 40 25.59 25.53 14.47
N ALA A 41 26.00 26.21 13.41
CA ALA A 41 26.71 27.46 13.48
C ALA A 41 26.06 28.46 12.52
N ALA A 42 25.53 29.53 13.12
CA ALA A 42 25.04 30.70 12.44
C ALA A 42 26.20 31.56 12.00
N ALA A 43 26.12 32.20 10.83
CA ALA A 43 26.76 33.46 10.53
C ALA A 43 26.00 34.22 9.46
N SER A 44 25.50 35.36 9.85
CA SER A 44 24.95 36.45 9.03
C SER A 44 26.03 37.09 8.17
N SER A 45 25.67 37.63 7.01
CA SER A 45 26.14 38.94 6.55
C SER A 45 25.32 39.44 5.36
N GLU A 46 24.84 40.66 5.56
CA GLU A 46 24.23 41.60 4.61
C GLU A 46 25.23 42.11 3.57
N SER A 47 24.75 42.55 2.46
CA SER A 47 24.93 43.91 1.84
C SER A 47 24.68 43.81 0.35
N GLU A 48 23.70 44.49 -0.07
CA GLU A 48 23.54 45.80 -0.76
C GLU A 48 23.95 45.87 -2.23
N SER A 49 22.94 46.26 -2.98
CA SER A 49 22.79 47.34 -3.97
C SER A 49 23.80 47.49 -5.10
N ALA A 50 23.35 47.54 -6.31
CA ALA A 50 23.18 48.76 -7.12
C ALA A 50 22.89 48.46 -8.60
N SER A 51 21.83 49.02 -9.05
CA SER A 51 21.46 49.69 -10.30
C SER A 51 22.59 49.97 -11.33
N SER A 52 22.28 49.71 -12.62
CA SER A 52 22.30 50.76 -13.67
C SER A 52 21.89 50.23 -15.05
N GLU A 53 21.07 51.02 -15.66
CA GLU A 53 20.54 51.09 -17.02
C GLU A 53 21.60 51.04 -18.14
N SER A 54 21.29 50.60 -19.35
CA SER A 54 20.94 51.42 -20.50
C SER A 54 21.20 50.73 -21.84
N ALA A 55 20.19 50.76 -22.68
CA ALA A 55 20.05 51.06 -24.09
C ALA A 55 20.67 50.15 -25.20
N SER A 56 19.72 49.71 -26.02
CA SER A 56 19.63 49.79 -27.50
C SER A 56 20.79 49.28 -28.35
N ASP A 57 20.48 48.30 -29.18
CA ASP A 57 20.32 48.45 -30.65
C ASP A 57 19.94 47.13 -31.32
N THR A 58 18.88 47.20 -32.13
CA THR A 58 18.48 46.20 -33.12
C THR A 58 19.36 46.40 -34.39
N PRO A 59 19.73 45.33 -35.18
CA PRO A 59 18.81 44.83 -36.21
C PRO A 59 18.80 43.29 -36.42
N SER A 60 17.65 42.84 -36.83
CA SER A 60 17.30 41.63 -37.60
C SER A 60 17.98 41.59 -38.99
N PRO A 61 17.89 40.48 -39.80
CA PRO A 61 17.46 39.10 -39.58
C PRO A 61 18.44 38.03 -40.11
N SER A 62 18.31 36.80 -39.73
CA SER A 62 18.67 35.66 -40.59
C SER A 62 17.84 34.43 -40.19
N GLU A 63 16.91 34.08 -41.06
CA GLU A 63 16.21 32.82 -41.08
C GLU A 63 17.23 31.67 -41.19
N SER A 64 17.22 30.81 -40.18
CA SER A 64 17.76 29.47 -40.28
C SER A 64 16.66 28.53 -39.81
N THR A 65 15.94 28.00 -40.78
CA THR A 65 14.98 26.92 -40.61
C THR A 65 15.71 25.66 -40.19
N SER A 66 15.87 25.45 -38.90
CA SER A 66 16.23 24.15 -38.34
C SER A 66 14.97 23.32 -38.26
N PRO A 67 14.93 22.08 -38.81
CA PRO A 67 13.77 21.21 -38.62
C PRO A 67 13.60 20.91 -37.13
N SER A 68 12.49 21.34 -36.60
CA SER A 68 12.02 20.98 -35.26
C SER A 68 11.96 19.46 -35.17
N PRO A 69 12.60 18.80 -34.18
CA PRO A 69 12.42 17.39 -34.00
C PRO A 69 10.93 17.18 -33.68
N THR A 70 10.27 16.39 -34.51
CA THR A 70 8.95 15.86 -34.24
C THR A 70 9.01 15.22 -32.86
N PRO A 71 8.16 15.61 -31.86
CA PRO A 71 8.11 14.89 -30.64
C PRO A 71 7.67 13.47 -31.00
N THR A 72 8.55 12.51 -30.82
CA THR A 72 8.15 11.10 -30.72
C THR A 72 7.19 11.05 -29.55
N SER A 73 5.89 10.87 -29.82
CA SER A 73 4.93 10.49 -28.79
C SER A 73 5.42 9.17 -28.21
N GLU A 74 6.14 9.25 -27.13
CA GLU A 74 6.30 8.14 -26.22
C GLU A 74 4.87 7.75 -25.82
N SER A 75 4.46 6.56 -26.25
CA SER A 75 3.14 6.02 -25.91
C SER A 75 3.11 5.97 -24.38
N ALA A 76 2.39 6.91 -23.77
CA ALA A 76 2.16 6.87 -22.33
C ALA A 76 1.61 5.48 -22.03
N ALA A 77 2.27 4.73 -21.15
CA ALA A 77 1.77 3.46 -20.67
C ALA A 77 0.32 3.67 -20.20
N ALA A 78 -0.59 2.77 -20.60
CA ALA A 78 -1.97 2.87 -20.19
C ALA A 78 -2.03 2.82 -18.66
N ALA A 79 -2.81 3.73 -18.06
CA ALA A 79 -3.00 3.71 -16.62
C ALA A 79 -3.68 2.39 -16.20
N PRO A 80 -3.31 1.80 -15.04
CA PRO A 80 -3.96 0.61 -14.53
C PRO A 80 -5.48 0.77 -14.46
N GLN A 81 -6.23 -0.24 -14.93
CA GLN A 81 -7.69 -0.22 -14.94
C GLN A 81 -8.19 -1.37 -14.06
N PRO A 82 -8.70 -1.11 -12.84
CA PRO A 82 -9.39 -2.11 -12.04
C PRO A 82 -10.66 -2.60 -12.74
N VAL A 83 -10.87 -3.92 -12.81
CA VAL A 83 -12.04 -4.53 -13.43
C VAL A 83 -12.86 -5.38 -12.47
N GLN A 84 -12.27 -5.88 -11.41
CA GLN A 84 -12.93 -6.68 -10.41
C GLN A 84 -12.28 -6.54 -9.04
N ALA A 85 -13.11 -6.48 -8.00
CA ALA A 85 -12.67 -6.64 -6.62
C ALA A 85 -13.22 -7.96 -6.04
N LEU A 86 -12.36 -8.69 -5.33
CA LEU A 86 -12.64 -9.98 -4.74
C LEU A 86 -12.23 -9.97 -3.27
N ARG A 87 -12.85 -10.80 -2.46
CA ARG A 87 -12.47 -11.09 -1.09
C ARG A 87 -11.95 -12.53 -1.01
N SER A 88 -10.86 -12.74 -0.30
CA SER A 88 -10.31 -14.07 -0.06
C SER A 88 -9.98 -14.25 1.43
N VAL A 89 -10.53 -15.31 2.02
CA VAL A 89 -10.25 -15.74 3.38
C VAL A 89 -9.85 -17.21 3.32
N PRO A 90 -8.55 -17.53 3.36
CA PRO A 90 -8.04 -18.87 3.05
C PRO A 90 -8.65 -20.00 3.88
N ASP A 91 -8.78 -19.77 5.20
CA ASP A 91 -9.22 -20.83 6.12
C ASP A 91 -10.74 -20.90 6.31
N LEU A 92 -11.46 -19.83 5.96
CA LEU A 92 -12.91 -19.75 6.13
C LEU A 92 -13.53 -18.90 5.00
N PRO A 93 -13.66 -19.42 3.76
CA PRO A 93 -14.08 -18.65 2.59
C PRO A 93 -15.42 -17.91 2.74
N GLU A 94 -16.36 -18.48 3.51
CA GLU A 94 -17.68 -17.90 3.75
C GLU A 94 -17.67 -16.76 4.78
N HIS A 95 -16.55 -16.54 5.48
CA HIS A 95 -16.44 -15.47 6.46
C HIS A 95 -16.55 -14.11 5.77
N GLU A 96 -17.49 -13.26 6.18
CA GLU A 96 -17.82 -11.96 5.56
C GLU A 96 -18.49 -12.03 4.17
N ALA A 97 -18.88 -13.22 3.66
CA ALA A 97 -19.46 -13.37 2.32
C ALA A 97 -20.76 -12.56 2.12
N GLU A 98 -21.46 -12.20 3.18
CA GLU A 98 -22.66 -11.36 3.13
C GLU A 98 -22.38 -9.94 2.57
N HIS A 99 -21.11 -9.49 2.63
CA HIS A 99 -20.68 -8.18 2.15
C HIS A 99 -20.06 -8.23 0.73
N ASP A 100 -20.04 -9.40 0.09
CA ASP A 100 -19.42 -9.56 -1.24
C ASP A 100 -20.17 -8.77 -2.33
N ALA A 101 -21.46 -8.49 -2.14
CA ALA A 101 -22.25 -7.67 -3.06
C ALA A 101 -21.74 -6.23 -3.18
N ASP A 102 -21.04 -5.73 -2.15
CA ASP A 102 -20.53 -4.37 -2.08
C ASP A 102 -19.05 -4.28 -2.50
N LEU A 103 -18.41 -5.38 -2.92
CA LEU A 103 -17.00 -5.39 -3.33
C LEU A 103 -16.71 -4.46 -4.52
N SER A 104 -17.68 -4.28 -5.42
CA SER A 104 -17.55 -3.35 -6.55
C SER A 104 -17.33 -1.90 -6.12
N ASN A 105 -17.75 -1.52 -4.92
CA ASN A 105 -17.55 -0.17 -4.37
C ASN A 105 -16.05 0.12 -4.12
N LEU A 106 -15.21 -0.91 -4.02
CA LEU A 106 -13.77 -0.73 -3.84
C LEU A 106 -13.04 -0.22 -5.08
N ILE A 107 -13.71 -0.21 -6.25
CA ILE A 107 -13.10 0.13 -7.54
C ILE A 107 -14.04 0.96 -8.44
N ASP A 108 -15.10 1.54 -7.90
CA ASP A 108 -16.08 2.30 -8.69
C ASP A 108 -15.70 3.77 -8.89
N GLY A 109 -14.62 4.22 -8.25
CA GLY A 109 -14.13 5.59 -8.32
C GLY A 109 -14.93 6.57 -7.45
N ASP A 110 -15.85 6.09 -6.62
CA ASP A 110 -16.65 6.91 -5.70
C ASP A 110 -16.32 6.56 -4.24
N PRO A 111 -15.47 7.30 -3.56
CA PRO A 111 -15.07 7.01 -2.18
C PRO A 111 -16.21 7.16 -1.14
N THR A 112 -17.40 7.61 -1.58
CA THR A 112 -18.57 7.71 -0.70
C THR A 112 -19.39 6.43 -0.63
N THR A 113 -19.26 5.54 -1.60
CA THR A 113 -19.72 4.16 -1.53
C THR A 113 -18.71 3.36 -0.73
N VAL A 114 -19.15 2.35 0.02
CA VAL A 114 -18.24 1.60 0.87
C VAL A 114 -18.52 0.10 0.84
N TRP A 115 -17.46 -0.67 0.82
CA TRP A 115 -17.44 -2.03 1.32
C TRP A 115 -17.15 -2.03 2.82
N ARG A 116 -17.71 -2.97 3.57
CA ARG A 116 -17.53 -3.02 5.02
C ARG A 116 -17.37 -4.44 5.55
N THR A 117 -16.73 -4.58 6.70
CA THR A 117 -16.76 -5.80 7.50
C THR A 117 -17.92 -5.79 8.49
N PHE A 118 -18.20 -6.93 9.10
CA PHE A 118 -18.90 -6.95 10.39
C PHE A 118 -18.13 -6.17 11.46
N ALA A 119 -18.82 -5.83 12.53
CA ALA A 119 -18.19 -5.26 13.72
C ALA A 119 -17.85 -6.37 14.71
N TYR A 120 -16.68 -6.30 15.33
CA TYR A 120 -16.12 -7.33 16.19
C TYR A 120 -15.73 -6.79 17.57
N ALA A 121 -15.76 -7.68 18.59
CA ALA A 121 -15.26 -7.37 19.92
C ALA A 121 -13.72 -7.35 20.00
N ARG A 122 -13.04 -7.92 19.02
CA ARG A 122 -11.57 -8.01 18.95
C ARG A 122 -11.07 -7.69 17.56
N PRO A 123 -9.88 -7.07 17.44
CA PRO A 123 -9.37 -6.60 16.15
C PRO A 123 -8.98 -7.74 15.20
N ASN A 124 -8.74 -8.95 15.69
CA ASN A 124 -8.39 -10.13 14.90
C ASN A 124 -9.65 -10.86 14.39
N PHE A 125 -10.60 -10.15 13.78
CA PHE A 125 -11.85 -10.70 13.25
C PHE A 125 -12.63 -11.54 14.29
N GLY A 126 -12.62 -11.08 15.56
CA GLY A 126 -13.21 -11.83 16.66
C GLY A 126 -12.47 -13.11 17.06
N GLY A 127 -11.39 -13.46 16.38
CA GLY A 127 -10.64 -14.70 16.53
C GLY A 127 -11.10 -15.82 15.58
N TYR A 128 -11.91 -15.48 14.56
CA TYR A 128 -12.41 -16.46 13.57
C TYR A 128 -11.40 -16.76 12.49
N VAL A 129 -10.67 -15.75 12.04
CA VAL A 129 -9.67 -15.86 10.94
C VAL A 129 -8.41 -15.07 11.31
N GLU A 130 -7.27 -15.42 10.72
CA GLU A 130 -6.01 -14.75 10.95
C GLU A 130 -5.86 -13.51 10.06
N SER A 131 -6.38 -13.58 8.83
CA SER A 131 -6.33 -12.50 7.86
C SER A 131 -7.47 -12.58 6.85
N MET A 132 -7.71 -11.47 6.19
CA MET A 132 -8.62 -11.35 5.05
C MET A 132 -7.92 -10.55 3.96
N ASN A 133 -8.00 -11.03 2.73
CA ASN A 133 -7.44 -10.35 1.57
C ASN A 133 -8.55 -9.71 0.74
N LEU A 134 -8.36 -8.44 0.39
CA LEU A 134 -9.08 -7.74 -0.66
C LEU A 134 -8.19 -7.75 -1.90
N VAL A 135 -8.70 -8.25 -2.99
CA VAL A 135 -7.93 -8.46 -4.22
C VAL A 135 -8.57 -7.64 -5.33
N VAL A 136 -7.80 -6.73 -5.93
CA VAL A 136 -8.20 -5.96 -7.10
C VAL A 136 -7.54 -6.56 -8.32
N GLN A 137 -8.34 -7.00 -9.29
CA GLN A 137 -7.87 -7.45 -10.58
C GLN A 137 -7.80 -6.26 -11.54
N LEU A 138 -6.70 -6.14 -12.27
CA LEU A 138 -6.51 -5.19 -13.35
C LEU A 138 -6.94 -5.83 -14.69
N GLU A 139 -7.34 -5.00 -15.67
CA GLU A 139 -7.76 -5.45 -17.01
C GLU A 139 -6.65 -6.22 -17.73
N GLU A 140 -5.42 -5.76 -17.57
CA GLU A 140 -4.22 -6.41 -18.11
C GLU A 140 -3.05 -6.22 -17.15
N ARG A 141 -2.00 -7.01 -17.34
CA ARG A 141 -0.74 -6.83 -16.61
C ARG A 141 -0.13 -5.48 -17.01
N THR A 142 0.04 -4.61 -16.04
CA THR A 142 0.50 -3.23 -16.25
C THR A 142 1.39 -2.77 -15.11
N GLU A 143 2.17 -1.71 -15.35
CA GLU A 143 2.98 -1.08 -14.32
C GLU A 143 2.09 -0.37 -13.31
N VAL A 144 2.28 -0.68 -12.03
CA VAL A 144 1.59 -0.07 -10.89
C VAL A 144 2.58 0.85 -10.18
N ASN A 145 2.26 2.13 -10.10
CA ASN A 145 3.12 3.14 -9.48
C ASN A 145 2.69 3.48 -8.05
N GLU A 146 1.39 3.44 -7.78
CA GLU A 146 0.83 3.79 -6.48
C GLU A 146 -0.47 3.03 -6.25
N VAL A 147 -0.71 2.61 -5.00
CA VAL A 147 -1.99 2.12 -4.51
C VAL A 147 -2.49 3.07 -3.43
N THR A 148 -3.75 3.50 -3.51
CA THR A 148 -4.36 4.36 -2.50
C THR A 148 -5.52 3.64 -1.86
N LEU A 149 -5.55 3.60 -0.51
CA LEU A 149 -6.65 3.07 0.28
C LEU A 149 -7.45 4.24 0.87
N GLN A 150 -8.77 4.26 0.67
CA GLN A 150 -9.65 5.27 1.25
C GLN A 150 -10.61 4.61 2.24
N SER A 151 -10.44 4.91 3.51
CA SER A 151 -11.27 4.39 4.61
C SER A 151 -12.07 5.51 5.26
N THR A 152 -13.10 5.16 6.03
CA THR A 152 -13.92 6.14 6.72
C THR A 152 -14.09 5.78 8.19
N GLY A 153 -13.64 6.68 9.07
CA GLY A 153 -13.79 6.57 10.52
C GLY A 153 -13.03 5.38 11.12
N ALA A 154 -11.95 4.95 10.47
CA ALA A 154 -11.09 3.85 10.88
C ALA A 154 -9.84 4.41 11.59
N THR A 155 -9.41 3.78 12.70
CA THR A 155 -8.17 4.17 13.41
C THR A 155 -7.43 2.93 13.88
N GLY A 156 -6.14 2.84 13.52
CA GLY A 156 -5.29 1.69 13.84
C GLY A 156 -5.52 0.52 12.89
N GLY A 157 -5.59 -0.70 13.42
CA GLY A 157 -5.59 -1.91 12.61
C GLY A 157 -4.21 -2.22 12.04
N ALA A 158 -4.16 -3.17 11.09
CA ALA A 158 -2.93 -3.48 10.36
C ALA A 158 -3.26 -4.06 9.00
N TRP A 159 -2.56 -3.59 7.98
CA TRP A 159 -2.66 -4.06 6.61
C TRP A 159 -1.28 -4.22 5.98
N PHE A 160 -1.21 -5.10 4.99
CA PHE A 160 -0.08 -5.27 4.07
C PHE A 160 -0.62 -5.15 2.65
N ALA A 161 0.12 -4.50 1.77
CA ALA A 161 -0.22 -4.37 0.36
C ALA A 161 0.82 -5.06 -0.52
N TYR A 162 0.35 -5.74 -1.55
CA TYR A 162 1.17 -6.50 -2.48
C TYR A 162 0.71 -6.23 -3.91
N ILE A 163 1.64 -6.36 -4.85
CA ILE A 163 1.37 -6.60 -6.27
C ILE A 163 1.67 -8.07 -6.57
N ALA A 164 0.87 -8.70 -7.44
CA ALA A 164 0.96 -10.15 -7.69
C ALA A 164 0.55 -10.53 -9.12
N ASP A 165 0.87 -11.76 -9.52
CA ASP A 165 0.52 -12.34 -10.82
C ASP A 165 -0.76 -13.19 -10.77
N SER A 166 -1.29 -13.46 -9.58
CA SER A 166 -2.55 -14.19 -9.39
C SER A 166 -3.31 -13.72 -8.15
N PRO A 167 -4.62 -13.98 -8.06
CA PRO A 167 -5.41 -13.60 -6.90
C PRO A 167 -5.03 -14.35 -5.62
N GLU A 168 -4.35 -15.50 -5.73
CA GLU A 168 -3.79 -16.25 -4.59
C GLU A 168 -2.41 -15.73 -4.16
N GLY A 169 -1.86 -14.74 -4.85
CA GLY A 169 -0.58 -14.12 -4.52
C GLY A 169 0.64 -14.82 -5.11
N ALA A 170 0.52 -15.44 -6.31
CA ALA A 170 1.71 -15.93 -7.00
C ALA A 170 2.66 -14.76 -7.30
N ASN A 171 3.96 -14.95 -7.01
CA ASN A 171 5.00 -13.94 -7.16
C ASN A 171 4.70 -12.61 -6.45
N ALA A 172 3.92 -12.65 -5.35
CA ALA A 172 3.56 -11.46 -4.61
C ALA A 172 4.81 -10.71 -4.12
N LYS A 173 4.84 -9.41 -4.38
CA LYS A 173 5.86 -8.48 -3.88
C LYS A 173 5.17 -7.49 -2.95
N GLU A 174 5.64 -7.38 -1.71
CA GLU A 174 5.14 -6.39 -0.77
C GLU A 174 5.53 -4.99 -1.25
N ILE A 175 4.53 -4.10 -1.35
CA ILE A 175 4.71 -2.71 -1.71
C ILE A 175 4.60 -1.77 -0.51
N GLY A 176 4.03 -2.25 0.60
CA GLY A 176 3.95 -1.50 1.84
C GLY A 176 3.09 -2.19 2.89
N ASN A 177 3.16 -1.65 4.10
CA ASN A 177 2.33 -2.06 5.23
C ASN A 177 2.07 -0.86 6.15
N GLY A 178 1.05 -0.93 6.98
CA GLY A 178 0.71 0.17 7.89
C GLY A 178 -0.59 -0.04 8.64
N THR A 179 -1.15 1.08 9.05
CA THR A 179 -2.38 1.21 9.83
C THR A 179 -3.30 2.24 9.18
N PHE A 180 -4.58 2.25 9.56
CA PHE A 180 -5.56 3.24 9.10
C PHE A 180 -5.58 4.45 10.05
N ASP A 181 -4.50 5.24 10.06
CA ASP A 181 -4.40 6.44 10.91
C ASP A 181 -4.90 7.71 10.20
N GLN A 182 -5.25 7.59 8.91
CA GLN A 182 -5.81 8.63 8.05
C GLN A 182 -6.88 8.03 7.14
N ASP A 183 -7.86 8.83 6.74
CA ASP A 183 -8.92 8.41 5.82
C ASP A 183 -8.36 8.00 4.44
N THR A 184 -7.22 8.55 4.05
CA THR A 184 -6.53 8.20 2.80
C THR A 184 -5.09 7.82 3.09
N VAL A 185 -4.70 6.62 2.65
CA VAL A 185 -3.34 6.10 2.74
C VAL A 185 -2.79 5.89 1.34
N SER A 186 -1.70 6.55 1.01
CA SER A 186 -0.99 6.41 -0.27
C SER A 186 0.22 5.49 -0.11
N ILE A 187 0.35 4.50 -0.97
CA ILE A 187 1.35 3.44 -0.95
C ILE A 187 2.10 3.48 -2.27
N PRO A 188 3.25 4.17 -2.35
CA PRO A 188 4.06 4.16 -3.56
C PRO A 188 4.66 2.76 -3.77
N VAL A 189 4.67 2.28 -5.02
CA VAL A 189 5.30 1.02 -5.37
C VAL A 189 6.83 1.25 -5.45
N PRO A 190 7.64 0.52 -4.66
CA PRO A 190 9.09 0.74 -4.58
C PRO A 190 9.88 0.03 -5.71
N PHE A 191 9.21 -0.30 -6.81
CA PHE A 191 9.75 -1.00 -7.97
C PHE A 191 9.54 -0.17 -9.23
N GLU A 192 10.27 -0.48 -10.29
CA GLU A 192 10.16 0.19 -11.59
C GLU A 192 10.13 -0.82 -12.74
N GLY A 193 9.53 -0.43 -13.87
CA GLY A 193 9.45 -1.24 -15.09
C GLY A 193 8.78 -2.59 -14.84
N THR A 194 9.34 -3.65 -15.39
CA THR A 194 8.75 -5.01 -15.29
C THR A 194 8.66 -5.55 -13.86
N GLU A 195 9.39 -4.98 -12.91
CA GLU A 195 9.27 -5.37 -11.51
C GLU A 195 8.04 -4.76 -10.82
N ALA A 196 7.55 -3.64 -11.33
CA ALA A 196 6.32 -2.99 -10.91
C ALA A 196 5.08 -3.50 -11.66
N GLU A 197 5.25 -4.31 -12.72
CA GLU A 197 4.12 -4.87 -13.46
C GLU A 197 3.39 -5.96 -12.66
N ALA A 198 2.06 -5.86 -12.64
CA ALA A 198 1.19 -6.81 -11.99
C ALA A 198 -0.17 -6.92 -12.69
N GLU A 199 -0.88 -8.01 -12.43
CA GLU A 199 -2.27 -8.22 -12.80
C GLU A 199 -3.22 -8.06 -11.61
N TYR A 200 -2.67 -8.18 -10.38
CA TYR A 200 -3.44 -8.10 -9.15
C TYR A 200 -2.76 -7.20 -8.12
N VAL A 201 -3.59 -6.43 -7.41
CA VAL A 201 -3.23 -5.75 -6.17
C VAL A 201 -3.93 -6.46 -5.02
N ILE A 202 -3.20 -6.80 -3.96
CA ILE A 202 -3.73 -7.52 -2.81
C ILE A 202 -3.51 -6.67 -1.57
N VAL A 203 -4.60 -6.38 -0.85
CA VAL A 203 -4.55 -5.74 0.47
C VAL A 203 -4.93 -6.78 1.52
N SER A 204 -3.96 -7.23 2.30
CA SER A 204 -4.14 -8.22 3.37
C SER A 204 -4.40 -7.51 4.69
N LEU A 205 -5.58 -7.66 5.22
CA LEU A 205 -5.99 -7.16 6.54
C LEU A 205 -5.64 -8.22 7.59
N THR A 206 -4.76 -7.91 8.53
CA THR A 206 -4.37 -8.81 9.62
C THR A 206 -4.92 -8.38 10.98
N SER A 207 -5.36 -7.13 11.07
CA SER A 207 -6.01 -6.59 12.26
C SER A 207 -6.96 -5.48 11.84
N LEU A 208 -8.20 -5.54 12.32
CA LEU A 208 -9.20 -4.53 12.06
C LEU A 208 -8.94 -3.26 12.90
N PRO A 209 -9.18 -2.07 12.34
CA PRO A 209 -9.12 -0.82 13.08
C PRO A 209 -10.28 -0.69 14.07
N GLN A 210 -10.16 0.25 15.00
CA GLN A 210 -11.33 0.79 15.68
C GLN A 210 -12.15 1.59 14.67
N LEU A 211 -13.48 1.38 14.68
CA LEU A 211 -14.37 1.97 13.71
C LEU A 211 -15.39 2.89 14.41
N GLU A 212 -15.44 4.15 13.99
CA GLU A 212 -16.41 5.11 14.49
C GLU A 212 -17.86 4.70 14.20
N GLY A 213 -18.76 5.01 15.14
CA GLY A 213 -20.19 4.71 15.00
C GLY A 213 -20.56 3.25 15.25
N THR A 214 -19.63 2.43 15.74
CA THR A 214 -19.89 1.08 16.26
C THR A 214 -20.26 1.13 17.75
N THR A 215 -20.65 -0.01 18.32
CA THR A 215 -20.93 -0.10 19.75
C THR A 215 -19.65 -0.35 20.55
N SER A 216 -19.66 -0.02 21.85
CA SER A 216 -18.52 -0.30 22.75
C SER A 216 -18.19 -1.79 22.88
N ASP A 217 -19.17 -2.67 22.64
CA ASP A 217 -18.98 -4.11 22.72
C ASP A 217 -18.37 -4.70 21.44
N LEU A 218 -18.53 -4.01 20.30
CA LEU A 218 -18.05 -4.40 18.99
C LEU A 218 -17.34 -3.21 18.32
N PRO A 219 -16.19 -2.76 18.85
CA PRO A 219 -15.56 -1.53 18.38
C PRO A 219 -14.71 -1.68 17.12
N PHE A 220 -14.42 -2.92 16.68
CA PHE A 220 -13.50 -3.17 15.57
C PHE A 220 -14.25 -3.53 14.29
N GLY A 221 -13.85 -2.91 13.19
CA GLY A 221 -14.39 -3.12 11.85
C GLY A 221 -13.70 -2.22 10.85
N LEU A 222 -14.07 -2.34 9.57
CA LEU A 222 -13.53 -1.51 8.51
C LEU A 222 -14.67 -1.06 7.58
N ARG A 223 -14.61 0.21 7.14
CA ARG A 223 -15.31 0.75 5.98
C ARG A 223 -14.26 1.26 5.01
N LEU A 224 -14.20 0.64 3.85
CA LEU A 224 -13.26 0.99 2.79
C LEU A 224 -14.06 1.47 1.57
N GLY A 225 -13.82 2.69 1.14
CA GLY A 225 -14.53 3.31 0.02
C GLY A 225 -13.84 3.05 -1.31
N GLU A 226 -12.49 2.98 -1.32
CA GLU A 226 -11.76 2.85 -2.59
C GLU A 226 -10.41 2.17 -2.40
N ILE A 227 -10.02 1.35 -3.36
CA ILE A 227 -8.66 0.88 -3.60
C ILE A 227 -8.27 1.37 -5.00
N ALA A 228 -7.75 2.59 -5.08
CA ALA A 228 -7.31 3.15 -6.35
C ALA A 228 -5.91 2.65 -6.72
N VAL A 229 -5.71 2.35 -8.01
CA VAL A 229 -4.43 1.88 -8.56
C VAL A 229 -3.99 2.84 -9.66
N ARG A 230 -2.73 3.27 -9.63
CA ARG A 230 -2.16 4.21 -10.60
C ARG A 230 -0.81 3.74 -11.10
#